data_72038e21ad8259a2ef50175fac43be7b
#
_entry.id   72038e21ad8259a2ef50175fac43be7b
#
_cell.length_a   1.000
_cell.length_b   1.000
_cell.length_c   1.000
_cell.angle_alpha   90.00
_cell.angle_beta   90.00
_cell.angle_gamma   90.00
#
_symmetry.space_group_name_H-M   'P 1'
#
loop_
_entity.id
_entity.type
_entity.pdbx_description
1 polymer ?
#
loop_
_entity_poly.entity_id
_entity_poly.type
_entity_poly.pdbx_seq_one_letter_code
_entity_poly.pdbx_strand_id
1 'polypeptide(L)'
;DKIDMSCHFGLLYAIVAYFGLSGMEIEIGYGCPPRSGVGGSGTLSVALAGALARAQELAGGGNLSREAIVELVYNIEDGMRFSFTGLQDQCAAAFGGISRWHWTYGELHGKFRREQLFEDYDAISERILVAYVGKSHDSNDVNSKQVTDFLAGKNRKKWFRINDIANEFASALQQSDWETAGNLINEETQIRCSIVPTRITRVGEQLQTICKDLNIGFATAGSGNGGCVWALAQKPNQISDLSEQWQNILNDVPTAQILPVGVDPTGLKVEQITP
;
A
#
# COMPACT_ATOMS: atom_id res chain seq x y z
N ASP A 1 34.32 4.52 2.74
CA ASP A 1 33.70 3.68 3.77
C ASP A 1 32.67 2.77 3.09
N LYS A 2 32.62 1.51 3.49
CA LYS A 2 31.60 0.57 2.96
C LYS A 2 30.27 0.84 3.66
N ILE A 3 29.22 1.14 2.90
CA ILE A 3 27.85 1.27 3.43
C ILE A 3 27.31 -0.14 3.69
N ASP A 4 26.82 -0.37 4.89
CA ASP A 4 26.14 -1.64 5.24
C ASP A 4 24.73 -1.64 4.62
N MET A 5 24.59 -2.34 3.50
CA MET A 5 23.31 -2.48 2.81
C MET A 5 22.33 -3.43 3.53
N SER A 6 22.79 -4.20 4.52
CA SER A 6 21.91 -5.06 5.33
C SER A 6 21.16 -4.31 6.43
N CYS A 7 21.48 -3.05 6.66
CA CYS A 7 20.81 -2.22 7.65
C CYS A 7 19.38 -1.84 7.22
N HIS A 8 18.62 -1.31 8.16
CA HIS A 8 17.23 -0.90 7.95
C HIS A 8 17.00 0.13 6.82
N PHE A 9 18.03 0.91 6.49
CA PHE A 9 18.02 1.90 5.41
C PHE A 9 18.71 1.41 4.13
N GLY A 10 19.03 0.12 4.01
CA GLY A 10 19.79 -0.45 2.89
C GLY A 10 19.20 -0.11 1.53
N LEU A 11 17.87 -0.20 1.38
CA LEU A 11 17.19 0.17 0.14
C LEU A 11 17.40 1.65 -0.22
N LEU A 12 17.30 2.56 0.75
CA LEU A 12 17.52 3.99 0.51
C LEU A 12 18.96 4.28 0.11
N TYR A 13 19.92 3.64 0.76
CA TYR A 13 21.32 3.75 0.37
C TYR A 13 21.60 3.22 -1.03
N ALA A 14 20.94 2.12 -1.42
CA ALA A 14 21.05 1.58 -2.77
C ALA A 14 20.50 2.56 -3.82
N ILE A 15 19.38 3.20 -3.54
CA ILE A 15 18.81 4.24 -4.40
C ILE A 15 19.75 5.43 -4.53
N VAL A 16 20.29 5.95 -3.41
CA VAL A 16 21.25 7.06 -3.44
C VAL A 16 22.49 6.67 -4.23
N ALA A 17 23.03 5.47 -4.02
CA ALA A 17 24.20 4.98 -4.74
C ALA A 17 23.96 4.85 -6.25
N TYR A 18 22.76 4.46 -6.66
CA TYR A 18 22.40 4.38 -8.08
C TYR A 18 22.53 5.73 -8.80
N PHE A 19 22.08 6.81 -8.17
CA PHE A 19 22.14 8.16 -8.77
C PHE A 19 23.57 8.75 -8.76
N GLY A 20 24.47 8.25 -7.92
CA GLY A 20 25.88 8.68 -7.87
C GLY A 20 26.08 10.15 -7.52
N LEU A 21 25.09 10.80 -6.92
CA LEU A 21 25.16 12.19 -6.50
C LEU A 21 25.89 12.33 -5.14
N SER A 22 26.58 13.42 -4.95
CA SER A 22 27.35 13.71 -3.71
C SER A 22 27.17 15.16 -3.27
N GLY A 23 27.56 15.46 -2.02
CA GLY A 23 27.49 16.81 -1.46
C GLY A 23 26.04 17.26 -1.14
N MET A 24 25.16 16.32 -0.85
CA MET A 24 23.76 16.57 -0.50
C MET A 24 23.49 16.17 0.94
N GLU A 25 22.55 16.87 1.57
CA GLU A 25 21.89 16.49 2.80
C GLU A 25 20.47 16.02 2.46
N ILE A 26 20.05 14.90 3.02
CA ILE A 26 18.72 14.31 2.77
C ILE A 26 17.99 14.23 4.10
N GLU A 27 16.90 14.99 4.22
CA GLU A 27 16.00 14.94 5.35
C GLU A 27 14.76 14.12 4.97
N ILE A 28 14.33 13.21 5.86
CA ILE A 28 13.20 12.32 5.65
C ILE A 28 12.14 12.58 6.71
N GLY A 29 10.92 12.94 6.26
CA GLY A 29 9.74 13.05 7.10
C GLY A 29 8.77 11.88 6.87
N TYR A 30 8.01 11.52 7.90
CA TYR A 30 7.00 10.44 7.85
C TYR A 30 5.61 10.99 8.19
N GLY A 31 4.61 10.57 7.39
CA GLY A 31 3.21 10.88 7.64
C GLY A 31 2.40 9.72 8.25
N CYS A 32 2.99 8.52 8.43
CA CYS A 32 2.29 7.35 8.97
C CYS A 32 3.19 6.58 9.95
N PRO A 33 2.60 5.76 10.86
CA PRO A 33 3.38 4.91 11.75
C PRO A 33 4.30 3.96 10.96
N PRO A 34 5.57 3.79 11.38
CA PRO A 34 6.47 2.83 10.73
C PRO A 34 5.91 1.40 10.77
N ARG A 35 6.13 0.63 9.70
CA ARG A 35 5.65 -0.76 9.57
C ARG A 35 4.14 -0.90 9.80
N SER A 36 3.38 0.07 9.33
CA SER A 36 1.90 0.07 9.44
C SER A 36 1.20 -0.69 8.30
N GLY A 37 1.93 -1.20 7.32
CA GLY A 37 1.37 -1.98 6.20
C GLY A 37 0.68 -1.14 5.12
N VAL A 38 0.85 0.19 5.16
CA VAL A 38 0.26 1.13 4.18
C VAL A 38 1.26 1.57 3.09
N GLY A 39 2.23 0.73 2.75
CA GLY A 39 3.17 1.00 1.65
C GLY A 39 4.24 2.05 1.97
N GLY A 40 4.54 2.32 3.26
CA GLY A 40 5.48 3.36 3.66
C GLY A 40 6.88 3.23 3.06
N SER A 41 7.42 2.02 2.92
CA SER A 41 8.71 1.75 2.27
C SER A 41 8.68 2.16 0.79
N GLY A 42 7.66 1.70 0.06
CA GLY A 42 7.48 2.05 -1.36
C GLY A 42 7.32 3.56 -1.56
N THR A 43 6.51 4.21 -0.72
CA THR A 43 6.29 5.66 -0.78
C THR A 43 7.59 6.43 -0.56
N LEU A 44 8.35 6.08 0.48
CA LEU A 44 9.62 6.73 0.78
C LEU A 44 10.65 6.52 -0.34
N SER A 45 10.74 5.31 -0.87
CA SER A 45 11.67 4.98 -1.94
C SER A 45 11.34 5.73 -3.24
N VAL A 46 10.06 5.86 -3.59
CA VAL A 46 9.61 6.63 -4.76
C VAL A 46 9.86 8.12 -4.57
N ALA A 47 9.59 8.67 -3.37
CA ALA A 47 9.85 10.07 -3.06
C ALA A 47 11.35 10.40 -3.15
N LEU A 48 12.20 9.55 -2.57
CA LEU A 48 13.65 9.71 -2.64
C LEU A 48 14.15 9.62 -4.08
N ALA A 49 13.75 8.60 -4.84
CA ALA A 49 14.15 8.43 -6.23
C ALA A 49 13.70 9.62 -7.10
N GLY A 50 12.47 10.12 -6.88
CA GLY A 50 11.97 11.31 -7.58
C GLY A 50 12.79 12.57 -7.28
N ALA A 51 13.12 12.82 -6.02
CA ALA A 51 13.95 13.95 -5.62
C ALA A 51 15.37 13.86 -6.23
N LEU A 52 15.98 12.67 -6.19
CA LEU A 52 17.32 12.43 -6.76
C LEU A 52 17.31 12.53 -8.29
N ALA A 53 16.27 12.02 -8.95
CA ALA A 53 16.10 12.17 -10.40
C ALA A 53 16.03 13.65 -10.81
N ARG A 54 15.30 14.46 -10.04
CA ARG A 54 15.23 15.90 -10.28
C ARG A 54 16.57 16.61 -10.02
N ALA A 55 17.28 16.23 -8.98
CA ALA A 55 18.61 16.76 -8.71
C ALA A 55 19.60 16.40 -9.84
N GLN A 56 19.55 15.18 -10.36
CA GLN A 56 20.36 14.74 -11.49
C GLN A 56 20.00 15.51 -12.76
N GLU A 57 18.72 15.73 -13.06
CA GLU A 57 18.27 16.55 -14.19
C GLU A 57 18.83 17.99 -14.10
N LEU A 58 18.77 18.61 -12.92
CA LEU A 58 19.33 19.95 -12.68
C LEU A 58 20.87 19.99 -12.86
N ALA A 59 21.54 18.88 -12.62
CA ALA A 59 22.98 18.71 -12.87
C ALA A 59 23.33 18.38 -14.33
N GLY A 60 22.34 18.41 -15.23
CA GLY A 60 22.54 18.15 -16.68
C GLY A 60 22.31 16.70 -17.10
N GLY A 61 21.79 15.85 -16.23
CA GLY A 61 21.38 14.49 -16.53
C GLY A 61 20.04 14.37 -17.24
N GLY A 62 19.61 13.14 -17.50
CA GLY A 62 18.31 12.86 -18.12
C GLY A 62 17.14 13.00 -17.16
N ASN A 63 15.93 13.25 -17.70
CA ASN A 63 14.68 13.22 -16.97
C ASN A 63 14.16 11.78 -16.86
N LEU A 64 13.65 11.39 -15.69
CA LEU A 64 12.97 10.12 -15.47
C LEU A 64 11.45 10.34 -15.36
N SER A 65 10.68 9.57 -16.12
CA SER A 65 9.22 9.53 -15.96
C SER A 65 8.82 8.84 -14.65
N ARG A 66 7.56 9.01 -14.21
CA ARG A 66 7.05 8.30 -13.03
C ARG A 66 7.11 6.78 -13.19
N GLU A 67 6.84 6.27 -14.38
CA GLU A 67 6.96 4.85 -14.72
C GLU A 67 8.41 4.38 -14.54
N ALA A 68 9.38 5.14 -15.06
CA ALA A 68 10.79 4.81 -14.92
C ALA A 68 11.25 4.82 -13.45
N ILE A 69 10.75 5.76 -12.64
CA ILE A 69 11.03 5.82 -11.19
C ILE A 69 10.47 4.58 -10.49
N VAL A 70 9.22 4.19 -10.78
CA VAL A 70 8.60 2.98 -10.20
C VAL A 70 9.40 1.73 -10.56
N GLU A 71 9.73 1.55 -11.83
CA GLU A 71 10.50 0.40 -12.31
C GLU A 71 11.90 0.37 -11.72
N LEU A 72 12.56 1.52 -11.61
CA LEU A 72 13.88 1.65 -10.99
C LEU A 72 13.86 1.20 -9.53
N VAL A 73 12.96 1.77 -8.74
CA VAL A 73 12.83 1.44 -7.31
C VAL A 73 12.54 -0.04 -7.10
N TYR A 74 11.58 -0.57 -7.86
CA TYR A 74 11.23 -2.00 -7.81
C TYR A 74 12.43 -2.88 -8.19
N ASN A 75 13.15 -2.56 -9.27
CA ASN A 75 14.30 -3.36 -9.71
C ASN A 75 15.46 -3.33 -8.71
N ILE A 76 15.66 -2.22 -7.99
CA ILE A 76 16.65 -2.15 -6.90
C ILE A 76 16.20 -3.03 -5.73
N GLU A 77 14.94 -2.92 -5.30
CA GLU A 77 14.39 -3.66 -4.17
C GLU A 77 14.39 -5.18 -4.43
N ASP A 78 13.89 -5.61 -5.57
CA ASP A 78 13.82 -7.02 -5.97
C ASP A 78 15.22 -7.59 -6.27
N GLY A 79 16.04 -6.88 -7.04
CA GLY A 79 17.39 -7.33 -7.44
C GLY A 79 18.35 -7.48 -6.26
N MET A 80 18.22 -6.65 -5.24
CA MET A 80 19.00 -6.76 -4.00
C MET A 80 18.33 -7.61 -2.93
N ARG A 81 17.13 -8.14 -3.20
CA ARG A 81 16.36 -9.01 -2.30
C ARG A 81 16.07 -8.36 -0.93
N PHE A 82 15.80 -7.06 -0.92
CA PHE A 82 15.42 -6.38 0.31
C PHE A 82 14.08 -6.82 0.85
N SER A 83 13.14 -7.16 -0.07
CA SER A 83 11.81 -7.64 0.32
C SER A 83 11.17 -8.49 -0.79
N PHE A 84 10.11 -9.22 -0.41
CA PHE A 84 9.21 -9.91 -1.35
C PHE A 84 7.97 -9.02 -1.55
N THR A 85 8.12 -7.95 -2.31
CA THR A 85 7.01 -7.04 -2.65
C THR A 85 6.66 -7.12 -4.13
N GLY A 86 5.48 -6.61 -4.47
CA GLY A 86 5.11 -6.31 -5.84
C GLY A 86 5.25 -4.82 -6.12
N LEU A 87 4.82 -4.39 -7.30
CA LEU A 87 4.87 -3.00 -7.77
C LEU A 87 3.76 -2.09 -7.19
N GLN A 88 2.78 -2.64 -6.45
CA GLN A 88 1.57 -1.91 -6.08
C GLN A 88 1.83 -0.66 -5.24
N ASP A 89 2.74 -0.75 -4.26
CA ASP A 89 3.03 0.35 -3.34
C ASP A 89 3.76 1.49 -4.07
N GLN A 90 4.74 1.14 -4.91
CA GLN A 90 5.48 2.11 -5.73
C GLN A 90 4.56 2.77 -6.77
N CYS A 91 3.67 2.00 -7.40
CA CYS A 91 2.69 2.54 -8.33
C CYS A 91 1.72 3.49 -7.64
N ALA A 92 1.16 3.12 -6.50
CA ALA A 92 0.25 3.98 -5.74
C ALA A 92 0.94 5.29 -5.32
N ALA A 93 2.18 5.21 -4.81
CA ALA A 93 2.97 6.37 -4.40
C ALA A 93 3.30 7.31 -5.56
N ALA A 94 3.65 6.75 -6.73
CA ALA A 94 4.04 7.56 -7.88
C ALA A 94 2.87 8.27 -8.56
N PHE A 95 1.71 7.61 -8.64
CA PHE A 95 0.60 8.09 -9.47
C PHE A 95 -0.57 8.67 -8.68
N GLY A 96 -0.73 8.32 -7.41
CA GLY A 96 -1.88 8.72 -6.61
C GLY A 96 -3.21 8.20 -7.15
N GLY A 97 -4.30 8.72 -6.60
CA GLY A 97 -5.65 8.38 -7.00
C GLY A 97 -6.03 6.94 -6.72
N ILE A 98 -7.07 6.46 -7.39
CA ILE A 98 -7.57 5.09 -7.28
C ILE A 98 -7.49 4.46 -8.65
N SER A 99 -6.71 3.38 -8.76
CA SER A 99 -6.41 2.76 -10.04
C SER A 99 -6.43 1.24 -9.97
N ARG A 100 -6.88 0.62 -11.05
CA ARG A 100 -6.65 -0.78 -11.34
C ARG A 100 -5.33 -0.91 -12.10
N TRP A 101 -4.49 -1.82 -11.63
CA TRP A 101 -3.18 -2.08 -12.23
C TRP A 101 -3.20 -3.42 -12.95
N HIS A 102 -2.77 -3.41 -14.21
CA HIS A 102 -2.61 -4.61 -15.02
C HIS A 102 -1.13 -4.92 -15.14
N TRP A 103 -0.73 -6.06 -14.60
CA TRP A 103 0.68 -6.46 -14.56
C TRP A 103 1.07 -7.21 -15.83
N THR A 104 2.23 -6.87 -16.41
CA THR A 104 2.81 -7.56 -17.56
C THR A 104 4.07 -8.30 -17.11
N TYR A 105 4.12 -9.60 -17.37
CA TYR A 105 5.24 -10.43 -16.99
C TYR A 105 6.17 -10.67 -18.16
N GLY A 106 7.49 -10.81 -17.87
CA GLY A 106 8.51 -11.12 -18.87
C GLY A 106 9.03 -9.93 -19.66
N GLU A 107 8.50 -8.74 -19.47
CA GLU A 107 8.99 -7.52 -20.09
C GLU A 107 10.06 -6.84 -19.23
N LEU A 108 11.11 -6.28 -19.87
CA LEU A 108 12.12 -5.46 -19.16
C LEU A 108 11.56 -4.11 -18.75
N HIS A 109 10.69 -3.55 -19.59
CA HIS A 109 10.01 -2.27 -19.40
C HIS A 109 8.51 -2.44 -19.63
N GLY A 110 7.71 -1.47 -19.16
CA GLY A 110 6.26 -1.54 -19.31
C GLY A 110 5.62 -2.64 -18.47
N LYS A 111 6.15 -2.88 -17.25
CA LYS A 111 5.71 -3.94 -16.34
C LYS A 111 4.27 -3.80 -15.91
N PHE A 112 3.65 -2.65 -16.13
CA PHE A 112 2.27 -2.38 -15.72
C PHE A 112 1.55 -1.43 -16.68
N ARG A 113 0.21 -1.52 -16.68
CA ARG A 113 -0.69 -0.54 -17.28
C ARG A 113 -1.64 -0.04 -16.21
N ARG A 114 -1.77 1.27 -16.11
CA ARG A 114 -2.70 1.96 -15.20
C ARG A 114 -4.07 2.13 -15.85
N GLU A 115 -5.12 1.83 -15.11
CA GLU A 115 -6.48 2.20 -15.42
C GLU A 115 -7.05 2.99 -14.23
N GLN A 116 -7.23 4.29 -14.40
CA GLN A 116 -7.82 5.14 -13.36
C GLN A 116 -9.30 4.81 -13.23
N LEU A 117 -9.76 4.56 -12.00
CA LEU A 117 -11.13 4.13 -11.73
C LEU A 117 -12.06 5.28 -11.37
N PHE A 118 -11.52 6.34 -10.79
CA PHE A 118 -12.27 7.45 -10.21
C PHE A 118 -11.64 8.80 -10.51
N GLU A 119 -12.49 9.84 -10.61
CA GLU A 119 -12.10 11.24 -10.60
C GLU A 119 -12.65 11.97 -9.36
N ASP A 120 -13.79 11.52 -8.82
CA ASP A 120 -14.38 12.03 -7.58
C ASP A 120 -13.81 11.28 -6.37
N TYR A 121 -12.66 11.75 -5.87
CA TYR A 121 -11.98 11.15 -4.73
C TYR A 121 -12.66 11.44 -3.39
N ASP A 122 -13.51 12.46 -3.30
CA ASP A 122 -14.24 12.79 -2.08
C ASP A 122 -15.28 11.71 -1.80
N ALA A 123 -15.95 11.21 -2.82
CA ALA A 123 -16.94 10.15 -2.68
C ALA A 123 -16.41 8.89 -2.00
N ILE A 124 -15.14 8.54 -2.21
CA ILE A 124 -14.52 7.38 -1.54
C ILE A 124 -13.88 7.79 -0.21
N SER A 125 -13.26 8.97 -0.13
CA SER A 125 -12.63 9.46 1.10
C SER A 125 -13.63 9.57 2.25
N GLU A 126 -14.88 9.95 1.97
CA GLU A 126 -15.97 10.01 2.94
C GLU A 126 -16.49 8.64 3.41
N ARG A 127 -16.08 7.56 2.75
CA ARG A 127 -16.52 6.17 3.02
C ARG A 127 -15.43 5.27 3.57
N ILE A 128 -14.20 5.74 3.61
CA ILE A 128 -13.06 4.96 4.11
C ILE A 128 -12.74 5.35 5.56
N LEU A 129 -12.51 4.35 6.38
CA LEU A 129 -11.89 4.51 7.70
C LEU A 129 -10.67 3.60 7.78
N VAL A 130 -9.55 4.14 8.25
CA VAL A 130 -8.29 3.39 8.43
C VAL A 130 -7.85 3.50 9.88
N ALA A 131 -7.45 2.37 10.46
CA ALA A 131 -6.91 2.35 11.82
C ALA A 131 -5.63 1.52 11.90
N TYR A 132 -4.66 2.02 12.65
CA TYR A 132 -3.50 1.26 13.09
C TYR A 132 -3.84 0.47 14.34
N VAL A 133 -3.61 -0.85 14.33
CA VAL A 133 -4.04 -1.75 15.42
C VAL A 133 -3.04 -1.86 16.57
N GLY A 134 -2.06 -0.96 16.65
CA GLY A 134 -1.06 -0.93 17.74
C GLY A 134 0.05 -1.99 17.65
N LYS A 135 0.04 -2.83 16.62
CA LYS A 135 1.04 -3.87 16.38
C LYS A 135 1.73 -3.62 15.03
N SER A 136 3.05 -3.54 15.03
CA SER A 136 3.82 -3.41 13.79
C SER A 136 3.67 -4.65 12.92
N HIS A 137 3.78 -4.43 11.61
CA HIS A 137 3.66 -5.45 10.57
C HIS A 137 5.05 -5.90 10.07
N ASP A 138 5.21 -7.21 9.84
CA ASP A 138 6.35 -7.77 9.11
C ASP A 138 5.85 -8.60 7.94
N SER A 139 6.12 -8.13 6.71
CA SER A 139 5.59 -8.72 5.48
C SER A 139 6.47 -9.81 4.88
N ASN A 140 7.78 -9.81 5.18
CA ASN A 140 8.73 -10.63 4.42
C ASN A 140 8.46 -12.13 4.56
N ASP A 141 8.32 -12.63 5.79
CA ASP A 141 8.10 -14.05 6.03
C ASP A 141 6.75 -14.52 5.48
N VAL A 142 5.71 -13.69 5.64
CA VAL A 142 4.36 -14.00 5.17
C VAL A 142 4.32 -14.06 3.65
N ASN A 143 4.90 -13.06 2.96
CA ASN A 143 4.91 -12.98 1.51
C ASN A 143 5.75 -14.10 0.89
N SER A 144 6.95 -14.36 1.41
CA SER A 144 7.84 -15.45 0.97
C SER A 144 7.13 -16.80 1.03
N LYS A 145 6.45 -17.09 2.15
CA LYS A 145 5.68 -18.32 2.30
C LYS A 145 4.52 -18.41 1.31
N GLN A 146 3.77 -17.33 1.09
CA GLN A 146 2.65 -17.31 0.14
C GLN A 146 3.12 -17.59 -1.29
N VAL A 147 4.23 -16.94 -1.73
CA VAL A 147 4.83 -17.18 -3.05
C VAL A 147 5.26 -18.63 -3.19
N THR A 148 5.97 -19.18 -2.20
CA THR A 148 6.40 -20.58 -2.20
C THR A 148 5.23 -21.56 -2.29
N ASP A 149 4.18 -21.34 -1.50
CA ASP A 149 2.98 -22.18 -1.51
C ASP A 149 2.21 -22.08 -2.84
N PHE A 150 2.14 -20.89 -3.45
CA PHE A 150 1.52 -20.69 -4.76
C PHE A 150 2.29 -21.43 -5.88
N LEU A 151 3.62 -21.30 -5.90
CA LEU A 151 4.47 -21.98 -6.87
C LEU A 151 4.37 -23.50 -6.72
N ALA A 152 4.25 -24.00 -5.50
CA ALA A 152 3.98 -25.42 -5.21
C ALA A 152 2.54 -25.87 -5.56
N GLY A 153 1.71 -25.00 -6.12
CA GLY A 153 0.33 -25.31 -6.51
C GLY A 153 -0.72 -25.17 -5.41
N LYS A 154 -0.30 -24.82 -4.18
CA LYS A 154 -1.22 -24.63 -3.06
C LYS A 154 -2.02 -23.34 -3.21
N ASN A 155 -3.27 -23.40 -2.83
CA ASN A 155 -4.17 -22.24 -2.79
C ASN A 155 -4.39 -21.51 -4.14
N ARG A 156 -3.94 -22.05 -5.29
CA ARG A 156 -4.06 -21.38 -6.61
C ARG A 156 -5.48 -20.96 -6.94
N LYS A 157 -6.48 -21.81 -6.68
CA LYS A 157 -7.89 -21.45 -6.92
C LYS A 157 -8.34 -20.26 -6.08
N LYS A 158 -7.85 -20.15 -4.84
CA LYS A 158 -8.14 -19.01 -3.95
C LYS A 158 -7.51 -17.73 -4.49
N TRP A 159 -6.27 -17.80 -4.98
CA TRP A 159 -5.59 -16.66 -5.60
C TRP A 159 -6.25 -16.20 -6.90
N PHE A 160 -6.74 -17.13 -7.73
CA PHE A 160 -7.53 -16.76 -8.90
C PHE A 160 -8.83 -16.08 -8.50
N ARG A 161 -9.55 -16.57 -7.48
CA ARG A 161 -10.76 -15.90 -6.99
C ARG A 161 -10.44 -14.49 -6.44
N ILE A 162 -9.34 -14.31 -5.71
CA ILE A 162 -8.87 -12.98 -5.27
C ILE A 162 -8.64 -12.03 -6.46
N ASN A 163 -8.04 -12.53 -7.55
CA ASN A 163 -7.87 -11.74 -8.76
C ASN A 163 -9.21 -11.36 -9.41
N ASP A 164 -10.16 -12.29 -9.47
CA ASP A 164 -11.50 -12.01 -10.00
C ASP A 164 -12.21 -10.97 -9.14
N ILE A 165 -12.16 -11.12 -7.80
CA ILE A 165 -12.69 -10.13 -6.84
C ILE A 165 -12.07 -8.75 -7.07
N ALA A 166 -10.77 -8.64 -7.32
CA ALA A 166 -10.13 -7.34 -7.58
C ALA A 166 -10.72 -6.66 -8.84
N ASN A 167 -11.03 -7.43 -9.89
CA ASN A 167 -11.68 -6.92 -11.10
C ASN A 167 -13.15 -6.56 -10.86
N GLU A 168 -13.88 -7.40 -10.16
CA GLU A 168 -15.27 -7.14 -9.78
C GLU A 168 -15.38 -5.90 -8.87
N PHE A 169 -14.49 -5.76 -7.91
CA PHE A 169 -14.39 -4.60 -7.01
C PHE A 169 -14.13 -3.30 -7.79
N ALA A 170 -13.17 -3.31 -8.74
CA ALA A 170 -12.91 -2.16 -9.59
C ALA A 170 -14.17 -1.75 -10.38
N SER A 171 -14.91 -2.73 -10.91
CA SER A 171 -16.15 -2.47 -11.64
C SER A 171 -17.28 -1.93 -10.74
N ALA A 172 -17.41 -2.46 -9.52
CA ALA A 172 -18.37 -1.97 -8.53
C ALA A 172 -18.06 -0.51 -8.13
N LEU A 173 -16.79 -0.20 -7.91
CA LEU A 173 -16.35 1.18 -7.63
C LEU A 173 -16.72 2.13 -8.77
N GLN A 174 -16.44 1.77 -10.04
CA GLN A 174 -16.76 2.60 -11.21
C GLN A 174 -18.27 2.86 -11.35
N GLN A 175 -19.10 1.94 -10.85
CA GLN A 175 -20.57 2.06 -10.85
C GLN A 175 -21.11 2.72 -9.57
N SER A 176 -20.24 3.10 -8.62
CA SER A 176 -20.61 3.57 -7.29
C SER A 176 -21.50 2.58 -6.52
N ASP A 177 -21.36 1.29 -6.81
CA ASP A 177 -22.03 0.20 -6.10
C ASP A 177 -21.24 -0.18 -4.85
N TRP A 178 -21.42 0.64 -3.81
CA TRP A 178 -20.70 0.54 -2.54
C TRP A 178 -21.07 -0.72 -1.75
N GLU A 179 -22.29 -1.23 -1.94
CA GLU A 179 -22.74 -2.46 -1.29
C GLU A 179 -21.98 -3.67 -1.85
N THR A 180 -21.97 -3.82 -3.18
CA THR A 180 -21.21 -4.88 -3.85
C THR A 180 -19.70 -4.74 -3.53
N ALA A 181 -19.16 -3.53 -3.56
CA ALA A 181 -17.76 -3.29 -3.23
C ALA A 181 -17.43 -3.75 -1.80
N GLY A 182 -18.24 -3.42 -0.80
CA GLY A 182 -18.07 -3.85 0.57
C GLY A 182 -18.15 -5.36 0.75
N ASN A 183 -19.10 -6.03 0.07
CA ASN A 183 -19.25 -7.47 0.09
C ASN A 183 -18.02 -8.19 -0.50
N LEU A 184 -17.49 -7.69 -1.61
CA LEU A 184 -16.28 -8.22 -2.28
C LEU A 184 -15.04 -8.10 -1.39
N ILE A 185 -14.87 -7.00 -0.67
CA ILE A 185 -13.80 -6.83 0.32
C ILE A 185 -13.91 -7.88 1.43
N ASN A 186 -15.11 -8.12 1.93
CA ASN A 186 -15.36 -9.11 2.97
C ASN A 186 -15.07 -10.54 2.47
N GLU A 187 -15.45 -10.89 1.24
CA GLU A 187 -15.13 -12.17 0.61
C GLU A 187 -13.62 -12.35 0.45
N GLU A 188 -12.92 -11.34 -0.08
CA GLU A 188 -11.46 -11.35 -0.25
C GLU A 188 -10.76 -11.58 1.09
N THR A 189 -11.17 -10.85 2.13
CA THR A 189 -10.63 -10.99 3.48
C THR A 189 -10.83 -12.41 4.04
N GLN A 190 -12.00 -13.01 3.85
CA GLN A 190 -12.26 -14.39 4.26
C GLN A 190 -11.35 -15.40 3.53
N ILE A 191 -11.19 -15.23 2.22
CA ILE A 191 -10.30 -16.10 1.43
C ILE A 191 -8.87 -15.96 1.93
N ARG A 192 -8.36 -14.75 2.13
CA ARG A 192 -7.00 -14.53 2.65
C ARG A 192 -6.80 -15.09 4.06
N CYS A 193 -7.77 -14.93 4.96
CA CYS A 193 -7.72 -15.55 6.28
C CYS A 193 -7.69 -17.10 6.19
N SER A 194 -8.32 -17.68 5.18
CA SER A 194 -8.25 -19.12 4.94
C SER A 194 -6.89 -19.60 4.38
N ILE A 195 -6.08 -18.68 3.84
CA ILE A 195 -4.69 -18.92 3.41
C ILE A 195 -3.71 -18.68 4.57
N VAL A 196 -3.90 -17.56 5.30
CA VAL A 196 -3.09 -17.14 6.43
C VAL A 196 -4.01 -16.90 7.64
N PRO A 197 -4.23 -17.90 8.50
CA PRO A 197 -5.17 -17.77 9.63
C PRO A 197 -4.84 -16.67 10.63
N THR A 198 -3.55 -16.31 10.77
CA THR A 198 -3.08 -15.25 11.67
C THR A 198 -3.14 -13.84 11.06
N ARG A 199 -3.78 -13.69 9.89
CA ARG A 199 -3.81 -12.43 9.14
C ARG A 199 -4.43 -11.28 9.92
N ILE A 200 -5.50 -11.54 10.66
CA ILE A 200 -6.18 -10.53 11.50
C ILE A 200 -5.72 -10.70 12.94
N THR A 201 -5.34 -9.61 13.57
CA THR A 201 -4.99 -9.58 15.00
C THR A 201 -6.26 -9.62 15.84
N ARG A 202 -6.14 -9.94 17.16
CA ARG A 202 -7.29 -9.91 18.08
C ARG A 202 -8.02 -8.56 18.07
N VAL A 203 -7.28 -7.45 18.05
CA VAL A 203 -7.86 -6.10 17.91
C VAL A 203 -8.59 -5.97 16.59
N GLY A 204 -7.95 -6.39 15.48
CA GLY A 204 -8.56 -6.38 14.16
C GLY A 204 -9.85 -7.22 14.08
N GLU A 205 -9.94 -8.36 14.78
CA GLU A 205 -11.16 -9.19 14.87
C GLU A 205 -12.32 -8.44 15.56
N GLN A 206 -12.01 -7.68 16.63
CA GLN A 206 -12.99 -6.85 17.30
C GLN A 206 -13.53 -5.75 16.38
N LEU A 207 -12.63 -5.05 15.66
CA LEU A 207 -12.99 -4.02 14.69
C LEU A 207 -13.80 -4.62 13.52
N GLN A 208 -13.43 -5.80 13.05
CA GLN A 208 -14.16 -6.53 11.99
C GLN A 208 -15.59 -6.90 12.45
N THR A 209 -15.78 -7.27 13.70
CA THR A 209 -17.11 -7.61 14.24
C THR A 209 -18.06 -6.43 14.13
N ILE A 210 -17.61 -5.22 14.50
CA ILE A 210 -18.41 -4.00 14.34
C ILE A 210 -18.76 -3.76 12.85
N CYS A 211 -17.79 -3.94 11.95
CA CYS A 211 -18.07 -3.79 10.51
C CYS A 211 -19.14 -4.76 10.01
N LYS A 212 -19.12 -6.02 10.50
CA LYS A 212 -20.14 -7.02 10.16
C LYS A 212 -21.53 -6.60 10.66
N ASP A 213 -21.63 -6.13 11.90
CA ASP A 213 -22.90 -5.70 12.51
C ASP A 213 -23.50 -4.49 11.78
N LEU A 214 -22.64 -3.63 11.22
CA LEU A 214 -23.03 -2.44 10.44
C LEU A 214 -23.12 -2.69 8.93
N ASN A 215 -22.89 -3.92 8.46
CA ASN A 215 -22.82 -4.29 7.04
C ASN A 215 -21.82 -3.42 6.24
N ILE A 216 -20.62 -3.27 6.77
CA ILE A 216 -19.51 -2.50 6.20
C ILE A 216 -18.41 -3.44 5.71
N GLY A 217 -17.76 -3.13 4.59
CA GLY A 217 -16.61 -3.88 4.08
C GLY A 217 -15.40 -3.68 4.99
N PHE A 218 -14.64 -4.76 5.28
CA PHE A 218 -13.46 -4.74 6.13
C PHE A 218 -12.29 -5.52 5.52
N ALA A 219 -11.10 -4.94 5.58
CA ALA A 219 -9.87 -5.63 5.19
C ALA A 219 -8.66 -5.19 6.04
N THR A 220 -7.59 -6.01 5.96
CA THR A 220 -6.26 -5.63 6.45
C THR A 220 -5.48 -4.95 5.34
N ALA A 221 -4.70 -3.92 5.67
CA ALA A 221 -3.70 -3.39 4.75
C ALA A 221 -2.51 -4.36 4.63
N GLY A 222 -1.99 -4.51 3.41
CA GLY A 222 -0.83 -5.36 3.15
C GLY A 222 -1.05 -6.85 3.46
N SER A 223 -0.04 -7.54 3.98
CA SER A 223 -0.08 -8.98 4.29
C SER A 223 -0.83 -9.32 5.59
N GLY A 224 -1.20 -8.33 6.41
CA GLY A 224 -1.87 -8.52 7.70
C GLY A 224 -0.92 -8.92 8.85
N ASN A 225 -1.46 -9.52 9.91
CA ASN A 225 -0.75 -9.85 11.16
C ASN A 225 -0.23 -8.62 11.95
N GLY A 226 -0.87 -7.49 11.78
CA GLY A 226 -0.53 -6.19 12.35
C GLY A 226 -0.69 -5.08 11.30
N GLY A 227 -0.16 -3.91 11.59
CA GLY A 227 -0.30 -2.75 10.73
C GLY A 227 -1.68 -2.12 10.78
N CYS A 228 -2.17 -1.70 9.63
CA CYS A 228 -3.49 -1.09 9.51
C CYS A 228 -4.57 -2.08 9.06
N VAL A 229 -5.78 -1.76 9.47
CA VAL A 229 -7.03 -2.27 8.92
C VAL A 229 -7.81 -1.12 8.32
N TRP A 230 -8.69 -1.41 7.37
CA TRP A 230 -9.53 -0.40 6.76
C TRP A 230 -10.94 -0.91 6.51
N ALA A 231 -11.87 0.01 6.47
CA ALA A 231 -13.27 -0.25 6.22
C ALA A 231 -13.77 0.60 5.06
N LEU A 232 -14.74 0.07 4.31
CA LEU A 232 -15.46 0.78 3.26
C LEU A 232 -16.97 0.74 3.55
N ALA A 233 -17.52 1.90 3.91
CA ALA A 233 -18.94 2.06 4.18
C ALA A 233 -19.77 2.22 2.90
N GLN A 234 -20.99 1.73 2.93
CA GLN A 234 -21.96 1.94 1.84
C GLN A 234 -22.45 3.40 1.78
N LYS A 235 -22.56 4.04 2.94
CA LYS A 235 -23.01 5.44 3.07
C LYS A 235 -22.04 6.23 3.94
N PRO A 236 -21.75 7.51 3.62
CA PRO A 236 -20.81 8.35 4.38
C PRO A 236 -21.18 8.46 5.87
N ASN A 237 -22.46 8.55 6.20
CA ASN A 237 -22.92 8.71 7.59
C ASN A 237 -22.59 7.50 8.49
N GLN A 238 -22.30 6.32 7.93
CA GLN A 238 -21.89 5.15 8.71
C GLN A 238 -20.46 5.30 9.27
N ILE A 239 -19.63 6.15 8.66
CA ILE A 239 -18.22 6.33 9.10
C ILE A 239 -18.14 6.99 10.47
N SER A 240 -19.03 7.92 10.80
CA SER A 240 -19.05 8.55 12.14
C SER A 240 -19.29 7.52 13.23
N ASP A 241 -20.33 6.70 13.07
CA ASP A 241 -20.70 5.67 14.06
C ASP A 241 -19.61 4.59 14.15
N LEU A 242 -19.05 4.19 13.00
CA LEU A 242 -17.95 3.23 12.96
C LEU A 242 -16.71 3.78 13.66
N SER A 243 -16.36 5.04 13.41
CA SER A 243 -15.20 5.71 14.00
C SER A 243 -15.31 5.76 15.52
N GLU A 244 -16.46 6.12 16.06
CA GLU A 244 -16.70 6.14 17.51
C GLU A 244 -16.54 4.75 18.12
N GLN A 245 -17.14 3.72 17.52
CA GLN A 245 -17.07 2.36 18.02
C GLN A 245 -15.62 1.79 17.92
N TRP A 246 -14.92 2.06 16.84
CA TRP A 246 -13.52 1.67 16.70
C TRP A 246 -12.62 2.39 17.70
N GLN A 247 -12.84 3.70 17.92
CA GLN A 247 -12.06 4.49 18.88
C GLN A 247 -12.20 3.93 20.30
N ASN A 248 -13.39 3.47 20.69
CA ASN A 248 -13.62 2.87 22.01
C ASN A 248 -12.77 1.60 22.22
N ILE A 249 -12.59 0.77 21.19
CA ILE A 249 -11.70 -0.39 21.28
C ILE A 249 -10.22 0.02 21.29
N LEU A 250 -9.86 0.97 20.43
CA LEU A 250 -8.46 1.37 20.24
C LEU A 250 -7.88 2.13 21.42
N ASN A 251 -8.71 2.81 22.22
CA ASN A 251 -8.29 3.52 23.42
C ASN A 251 -7.60 2.61 24.45
N ASP A 252 -7.95 1.32 24.47
CA ASP A 252 -7.36 0.34 25.37
C ASP A 252 -6.08 -0.31 24.82
N VAL A 253 -5.66 0.07 23.60
CA VAL A 253 -4.51 -0.55 22.91
C VAL A 253 -3.39 0.47 22.73
N PRO A 254 -2.21 0.25 23.34
CA PRO A 254 -1.09 1.17 23.20
C PRO A 254 -0.74 1.45 21.74
N THR A 255 -0.52 2.70 21.40
CA THR A 255 -0.15 3.19 20.06
C THR A 255 -1.20 2.98 18.95
N ALA A 256 -2.30 2.26 19.23
CA ALA A 256 -3.38 2.12 18.25
C ALA A 256 -4.13 3.44 18.07
N GLN A 257 -4.54 3.72 16.84
CA GLN A 257 -5.22 4.97 16.51
C GLN A 257 -5.96 4.90 15.18
N ILE A 258 -7.01 5.68 15.04
CA ILE A 258 -7.58 5.99 13.73
C ILE A 258 -6.65 6.97 13.01
N LEU A 259 -6.37 6.69 11.75
CA LEU A 259 -5.51 7.54 10.93
C LEU A 259 -6.38 8.53 10.12
N PRO A 260 -6.05 9.84 10.12
CA PRO A 260 -6.70 10.80 9.24
C PRO A 260 -6.21 10.56 7.80
N VAL A 261 -7.01 9.87 7.01
CA VAL A 261 -6.66 9.51 5.63
C VAL A 261 -7.65 10.08 4.63
N GLY A 262 -7.16 10.34 3.43
CA GLY A 262 -7.94 10.66 2.25
C GLY A 262 -7.19 10.18 1.02
N VAL A 263 -7.82 10.25 -0.14
CA VAL A 263 -7.16 9.90 -1.40
C VAL A 263 -6.33 11.09 -1.87
N ASP A 264 -5.02 10.90 -2.00
CA ASP A 264 -4.16 11.87 -2.70
C ASP A 264 -4.29 11.66 -4.21
N PRO A 265 -4.82 12.63 -4.97
CA PRO A 265 -5.02 12.49 -6.41
C PRO A 265 -3.72 12.58 -7.21
N THR A 266 -2.64 13.05 -6.62
CA THR A 266 -1.45 13.51 -7.36
C THR A 266 -0.30 12.50 -7.34
N GLY A 267 -0.09 11.80 -6.23
CA GLY A 267 1.07 10.94 -6.00
C GLY A 267 2.38 11.75 -5.86
N LEU A 268 3.43 11.28 -6.51
CA LEU A 268 4.76 11.89 -6.45
C LEU A 268 4.73 13.35 -6.90
N LYS A 269 5.13 14.25 -6.02
CA LYS A 269 5.42 15.66 -6.30
C LYS A 269 6.88 15.94 -5.98
N VAL A 270 7.55 16.63 -6.89
CA VAL A 270 8.93 17.10 -6.67
C VAL A 270 8.96 18.58 -6.96
N GLU A 271 9.28 19.37 -5.95
CA GLU A 271 9.32 20.82 -6.04
C GLU A 271 10.74 21.31 -5.77
N GLN A 272 11.19 22.29 -6.54
CA GLN A 272 12.42 23.01 -6.27
C GLN A 272 12.10 24.20 -5.38
N ILE A 273 12.59 24.19 -4.15
CA ILE A 273 12.50 25.33 -3.26
C ILE A 273 13.71 26.22 -3.54
N THR A 274 13.47 27.43 -4.05
CA THR A 274 14.52 28.46 -4.15
C THR A 274 14.65 29.14 -2.80
N PRO A 275 15.87 29.29 -2.25
CA PRO A 275 16.09 29.95 -0.96
C PRO A 275 15.66 31.41 -0.96
#